data_3452b2ca2f0c52df2879da3d4e1cc9f5
#
_entry.id   3452b2ca2f0c52df2879da3d4e1cc9f5
#
_cell.length_a   1.000
_cell.length_b   1.000
_cell.length_c   1.000
_cell.angle_alpha   90.00
_cell.angle_beta   90.00
_cell.angle_gamma   90.00
#
_symmetry.space_group_name_H-M   'P 1'
#
loop_
_entity.id
_entity.type
_entity.pdbx_description
1 polymer ?
#
loop_
_entity_poly.entity_id
_entity_poly.type
_entity_poly.pdbx_seq_one_letter_code
_entity_poly.pdbx_strand_id
1 'polypeptide(L)'
;MSENVERSSLDLRYEGHRLRDDGREARLLASIAERGIEEPLEGVDTPTGRYLLNGFKRYRCAAKLGIECLPYVSLGQEEAAGILSLMRVSTDKALSILEQAKFIADLVTRHDLSVAEVAETLGRSKAWVSMRRSLLEEMSEDIEKLLFGGAFPVYAYMYTLRPFRRMNAIPRDEIERFIQAVAGQRLSVRDVEHLDRAYFLGPAAAAARRM
;
A
#
# COMPACT_ATOMS: atom_id res chain seq x y z
N MET A 1 4.18 11.65 -23.15
CA MET A 1 5.22 10.86 -23.86
C MET A 1 6.21 10.36 -22.81
N SER A 2 6.72 9.14 -22.95
CA SER A 2 7.76 8.64 -22.04
C SER A 2 9.13 9.21 -22.42
N GLU A 3 9.93 9.56 -21.42
CA GLU A 3 11.34 9.94 -21.55
C GLU A 3 12.23 8.98 -20.77
N ASN A 4 13.53 8.98 -21.02
CA ASN A 4 14.48 8.26 -20.19
C ASN A 4 15.09 9.19 -19.15
N VAL A 5 15.06 8.77 -17.87
CA VAL A 5 15.59 9.55 -16.76
C VAL A 5 16.65 8.74 -16.01
N GLU A 6 17.61 9.42 -15.42
CA GLU A 6 18.58 8.77 -14.54
C GLU A 6 17.88 8.26 -13.27
N ARG A 7 18.15 7.02 -12.89
CA ARG A 7 17.61 6.38 -11.70
C ARG A 7 17.90 7.19 -10.44
N SER A 8 19.09 7.77 -10.35
CA SER A 8 19.54 8.62 -9.23
C SER A 8 18.77 9.92 -9.08
N SER A 9 18.09 10.41 -10.13
CA SER A 9 17.31 11.64 -10.10
C SER A 9 15.93 11.47 -9.45
N LEU A 10 15.50 10.25 -9.16
CA LEU A 10 14.18 9.94 -8.63
C LEU A 10 14.20 9.91 -7.10
N ASP A 11 13.43 10.78 -6.46
CA ASP A 11 13.13 10.75 -5.03
C ASP A 11 12.05 9.69 -4.74
N LEU A 12 12.32 8.81 -3.78
CA LEU A 12 11.49 7.64 -3.44
C LEU A 12 10.59 7.86 -2.21
N ARG A 13 10.30 9.09 -1.81
CA ARG A 13 9.53 9.41 -0.59
C ARG A 13 8.17 8.68 -0.50
N TYR A 14 7.56 8.35 -1.63
CA TYR A 14 6.30 7.63 -1.69
C TYR A 14 6.46 6.10 -1.74
N GLU A 15 7.68 5.56 -1.61
CA GLU A 15 7.87 4.10 -1.59
C GLU A 15 7.11 3.42 -0.45
N GLY A 16 7.05 4.05 0.73
CA GLY A 16 6.29 3.58 1.88
C GLY A 16 4.77 3.54 1.70
N HIS A 17 4.25 4.13 0.60
CA HIS A 17 2.83 4.07 0.22
C HIS A 17 2.48 2.83 -0.61
N ARG A 18 3.49 2.02 -0.97
CA ARG A 18 3.32 0.89 -1.87
C ARG A 18 3.59 -0.42 -1.14
N LEU A 19 2.68 -1.38 -1.34
CA LEU A 19 2.80 -2.71 -0.76
C LEU A 19 3.99 -3.46 -1.37
N ARG A 20 4.78 -4.07 -0.50
CA ARG A 20 5.83 -4.99 -0.92
C ARG A 20 5.26 -6.38 -1.23
N ASP A 21 5.79 -7.00 -2.27
CA ASP A 21 5.44 -8.35 -2.69
C ASP A 21 6.68 -8.96 -3.36
N ASP A 22 7.46 -9.68 -2.58
CA ASP A 22 8.74 -10.26 -3.01
C ASP A 22 8.54 -11.27 -4.14
N GLY A 23 7.44 -12.02 -4.13
CA GLY A 23 7.15 -12.99 -5.16
C GLY A 23 6.86 -12.35 -6.52
N ARG A 24 6.11 -11.25 -6.53
CA ARG A 24 5.89 -10.46 -7.76
C ARG A 24 7.17 -9.76 -8.20
N GLU A 25 7.96 -9.22 -7.24
CA GLU A 25 9.21 -8.55 -7.56
C GLU A 25 10.23 -9.51 -8.16
N ALA A 26 10.35 -10.75 -7.66
CA ALA A 26 11.23 -11.77 -8.25
C ALA A 26 10.84 -12.13 -9.70
N ARG A 27 9.55 -12.31 -9.99
CA ARG A 27 9.07 -12.54 -11.36
C ARG A 27 9.34 -11.34 -12.28
N LEU A 28 9.12 -10.12 -11.76
CA LEU A 28 9.38 -8.90 -12.50
C LEU A 28 10.88 -8.71 -12.78
N LEU A 29 11.75 -9.06 -11.84
CA LEU A 29 13.20 -9.02 -12.02
C LEU A 29 13.65 -9.91 -13.19
N ALA A 30 13.14 -11.14 -13.27
CA ALA A 30 13.43 -12.05 -14.39
C ALA A 30 12.92 -11.48 -15.73
N SER A 31 11.71 -10.94 -15.74
CA SER A 31 11.13 -10.31 -16.93
C SER A 31 11.94 -9.10 -17.41
N ILE A 32 12.38 -8.23 -16.50
CA ILE A 32 13.18 -7.05 -16.84
C ILE A 32 14.58 -7.44 -17.32
N ALA A 33 15.18 -8.50 -16.76
CA ALA A 33 16.47 -9.01 -17.21
C ALA A 33 16.42 -9.52 -18.65
N GLU A 34 15.27 -10.07 -19.08
CA GLU A 34 15.08 -10.63 -20.42
C GLU A 34 14.65 -9.56 -21.45
N ARG A 35 13.71 -8.68 -21.10
CA ARG A 35 13.03 -7.78 -22.04
C ARG A 35 13.21 -6.30 -21.75
N GLY A 36 13.89 -5.96 -20.67
CA GLY A 36 13.97 -4.57 -20.19
C GLY A 36 12.67 -4.10 -19.51
N ILE A 37 12.59 -2.81 -19.27
CA ILE A 37 11.41 -2.18 -18.65
C ILE A 37 10.43 -1.75 -19.75
N GLU A 38 9.36 -2.50 -19.93
CA GLU A 38 8.35 -2.27 -20.98
C GLU A 38 7.38 -1.13 -20.62
N GLU A 39 6.96 -1.06 -19.34
CA GLU A 39 6.08 0.00 -18.85
C GLU A 39 6.89 1.09 -18.16
N PRO A 40 6.69 2.38 -18.46
CA PRO A 40 7.42 3.46 -17.81
C PRO A 40 7.07 3.57 -16.33
N LEU A 41 8.01 4.12 -15.55
CA LEU A 41 7.76 4.60 -14.20
C LEU A 41 6.94 5.89 -14.27
N GLU A 42 6.16 6.18 -13.23
CA GLU A 42 5.30 7.35 -13.19
C GLU A 42 5.59 8.20 -11.96
N GLY A 43 5.68 9.51 -12.12
CA GLY A 43 5.94 10.44 -11.03
C GLY A 43 5.59 11.87 -11.39
N VAL A 44 6.13 12.83 -10.64
CA VAL A 44 5.92 14.26 -10.85
C VAL A 44 7.25 14.98 -10.93
N ASP A 45 7.33 16.00 -11.76
CA ASP A 45 8.49 16.88 -11.94
C ASP A 45 8.19 18.25 -11.32
N THR A 46 8.53 18.40 -10.04
CA THR A 46 8.36 19.67 -9.34
C THR A 46 9.60 20.56 -9.47
N PRO A 47 9.52 21.85 -9.12
CA PRO A 47 10.71 22.71 -9.08
C PRO A 47 11.79 22.23 -8.10
N THR A 48 11.43 21.41 -7.11
CA THR A 48 12.33 20.92 -6.06
C THR A 48 12.89 19.53 -6.34
N GLY A 49 12.36 18.81 -7.32
CA GLY A 49 12.83 17.46 -7.66
C GLY A 49 11.80 16.61 -8.37
N ARG A 50 12.24 15.44 -8.75
CA ARG A 50 11.44 14.43 -9.42
C ARG A 50 11.02 13.34 -8.43
N TYR A 51 9.73 13.22 -8.15
CA TYR A 51 9.21 12.30 -7.16
C TYR A 51 8.50 11.11 -7.81
N LEU A 52 9.00 9.92 -7.53
CA LEU A 52 8.38 8.69 -8.03
C LEU A 52 7.06 8.41 -7.28
N LEU A 53 5.97 8.18 -8.03
CA LEU A 53 4.66 7.83 -7.47
C LEU A 53 4.28 6.37 -7.75
N ASN A 54 4.74 5.80 -8.89
CA ASN A 54 4.47 4.42 -9.28
C ASN A 54 5.66 3.80 -10.01
N GLY A 55 5.79 2.48 -9.88
CA GLY A 55 6.90 1.74 -10.51
C GLY A 55 8.05 1.40 -9.58
N PHE A 56 7.89 1.50 -8.25
CA PHE A 56 8.94 1.20 -7.27
C PHE A 56 9.53 -0.22 -7.41
N LYS A 57 8.72 -1.21 -7.77
CA LYS A 57 9.23 -2.58 -8.06
C LYS A 57 10.18 -2.57 -9.26
N ARG A 58 9.81 -1.85 -10.34
CA ARG A 58 10.66 -1.66 -11.53
C ARG A 58 11.95 -0.94 -11.17
N TYR A 59 11.85 0.12 -10.37
CA TYR A 59 13.00 0.87 -9.85
C TYR A 59 13.98 -0.05 -9.09
N ARG A 60 13.48 -0.86 -8.13
CA ARG A 60 14.33 -1.79 -7.36
C ARG A 60 14.93 -2.90 -8.23
N CYS A 61 14.16 -3.43 -9.19
CA CYS A 61 14.67 -4.40 -10.14
C CYS A 61 15.77 -3.82 -11.02
N ALA A 62 15.57 -2.59 -11.52
CA ALA A 62 16.58 -1.86 -12.28
C ALA A 62 17.87 -1.66 -11.48
N ALA A 63 17.74 -1.27 -10.20
CA ALA A 63 18.89 -1.13 -9.31
C ALA A 63 19.67 -2.45 -9.15
N LYS A 64 18.97 -3.58 -8.98
CA LYS A 64 19.60 -4.93 -8.89
C LYS A 64 20.30 -5.34 -10.18
N LEU A 65 19.80 -4.88 -11.32
CA LEU A 65 20.35 -5.20 -12.66
C LEU A 65 21.37 -4.17 -13.17
N GLY A 66 21.69 -3.13 -12.40
CA GLY A 66 22.61 -2.07 -12.82
C GLY A 66 22.08 -1.17 -13.94
N ILE A 67 20.77 -1.09 -14.13
CA ILE A 67 20.14 -0.22 -15.13
C ILE A 67 20.05 1.20 -14.57
N GLU A 68 20.76 2.14 -15.18
CA GLU A 68 20.83 3.53 -14.71
C GLU A 68 19.78 4.45 -15.36
N CYS A 69 19.38 4.18 -16.60
CA CYS A 69 18.37 4.98 -17.31
C CYS A 69 17.03 4.23 -17.37
N LEU A 70 15.97 4.88 -16.92
CA LEU A 70 14.64 4.29 -16.76
C LEU A 70 13.61 5.03 -17.61
N PRO A 71 12.71 4.32 -18.33
CA PRO A 71 11.59 4.95 -18.98
C PRO A 71 10.65 5.54 -17.94
N TYR A 72 10.27 6.80 -18.10
CA TYR A 72 9.51 7.59 -17.13
C TYR A 72 8.44 8.43 -17.82
N VAL A 73 7.33 8.64 -17.13
CA VAL A 73 6.25 9.55 -17.53
C VAL A 73 5.93 10.48 -16.37
N SER A 74 5.97 11.78 -16.64
CA SER A 74 5.51 12.79 -15.70
C SER A 74 3.99 12.87 -15.70
N LEU A 75 3.39 12.85 -14.51
CA LEU A 75 1.96 13.03 -14.28
C LEU A 75 1.60 14.50 -13.97
N GLY A 76 2.59 15.39 -13.96
CA GLY A 76 2.41 16.81 -13.69
C GLY A 76 3.59 17.44 -12.95
N GLN A 77 3.41 18.68 -12.55
CA GLN A 77 4.43 19.49 -11.88
C GLN A 77 4.16 19.72 -10.39
N GLU A 78 3.03 19.21 -9.89
CA GLU A 78 2.61 19.31 -8.49
C GLU A 78 2.30 17.93 -7.92
N GLU A 79 2.79 17.66 -6.71
CA GLU A 79 2.62 16.34 -6.06
C GLU A 79 1.16 15.96 -5.91
N ALA A 80 0.30 16.87 -5.40
CA ALA A 80 -1.12 16.59 -5.21
C ALA A 80 -1.83 16.26 -6.52
N ALA A 81 -1.58 17.04 -7.57
CA ALA A 81 -2.15 16.82 -8.91
C ALA A 81 -1.69 15.47 -9.51
N GLY A 82 -0.41 15.13 -9.33
CA GLY A 82 0.13 13.86 -9.79
C GLY A 82 -0.43 12.66 -9.04
N ILE A 83 -0.58 12.74 -7.72
CA ILE A 83 -1.24 11.70 -6.90
C ILE A 83 -2.69 11.50 -7.35
N LEU A 84 -3.45 12.57 -7.53
CA LEU A 84 -4.84 12.51 -8.02
C LEU A 84 -4.90 11.90 -9.43
N SER A 85 -3.97 12.27 -10.31
CA SER A 85 -3.86 11.71 -11.66
C SER A 85 -3.58 10.20 -11.60
N LEU A 86 -2.60 9.77 -10.80
CA LEU A 86 -2.30 8.36 -10.56
C LEU A 86 -3.53 7.60 -10.08
N MET A 87 -4.26 8.13 -9.10
CA MET A 87 -5.45 7.48 -8.54
C MET A 87 -6.62 7.40 -9.52
N ARG A 88 -6.76 8.35 -10.46
CA ARG A 88 -7.80 8.35 -11.50
C ARG A 88 -7.53 7.34 -12.61
N VAL A 89 -6.27 7.24 -13.04
CA VAL A 89 -5.84 6.33 -14.12
C VAL A 89 -5.70 4.90 -13.61
N SER A 90 -5.33 4.75 -12.34
CA SER A 90 -5.25 3.45 -11.69
C SER A 90 -6.66 2.90 -11.50
N THR A 91 -7.09 2.08 -12.47
CA THR A 91 -8.21 1.15 -12.22
C THR A 91 -7.90 0.32 -10.98
N ASP A 92 -8.91 -0.24 -10.32
CA ASP A 92 -8.81 -1.01 -9.05
C ASP A 92 -7.70 -2.09 -8.99
N LYS A 93 -7.03 -2.37 -10.11
CA LYS A 93 -5.92 -3.31 -10.23
C LYS A 93 -4.53 -2.73 -9.93
N ALA A 94 -4.34 -1.41 -9.97
CA ALA A 94 -3.04 -0.78 -9.85
C ALA A 94 -2.72 -0.32 -8.41
N LEU A 95 -3.72 0.15 -7.66
CA LEU A 95 -3.58 0.56 -6.25
C LEU A 95 -4.53 -0.24 -5.37
N SER A 96 -4.00 -0.92 -4.36
CA SER A 96 -4.80 -1.55 -3.33
C SER A 96 -5.56 -0.51 -2.48
N ILE A 97 -6.57 -0.95 -1.75
CA ILE A 97 -7.36 -0.07 -0.87
C ILE A 97 -6.48 0.61 0.20
N LEU A 98 -5.44 -0.06 0.71
CA LEU A 98 -4.50 0.52 1.68
C LEU A 98 -3.57 1.55 1.03
N GLU A 99 -3.08 1.29 -0.19
CA GLU A 99 -2.27 2.25 -0.93
C GLU A 99 -3.09 3.52 -1.27
N GLN A 100 -4.35 3.35 -1.68
CA GLN A 100 -5.27 4.47 -1.85
C GLN A 100 -5.48 5.25 -0.54
N ALA A 101 -5.61 4.56 0.59
CA ALA A 101 -5.75 5.18 1.90
C ALA A 101 -4.53 6.05 2.26
N LYS A 102 -3.30 5.58 1.98
CA LYS A 102 -2.06 6.35 2.19
C LYS A 102 -2.03 7.63 1.35
N PHE A 103 -2.29 7.51 0.05
CA PHE A 103 -2.31 8.69 -0.82
C PHE A 103 -3.42 9.68 -0.43
N ILE A 104 -4.60 9.21 -0.04
CA ILE A 104 -5.68 10.08 0.45
C ILE A 104 -5.28 10.77 1.76
N ALA A 105 -4.62 10.07 2.68
CA ALA A 105 -4.13 10.67 3.90
C ALA A 105 -3.15 11.81 3.61
N ASP A 106 -2.18 11.61 2.70
CA ASP A 106 -1.22 12.64 2.29
C ASP A 106 -1.91 13.83 1.60
N LEU A 107 -2.87 13.58 0.70
CA LEU A 107 -3.63 14.66 0.06
C LEU A 107 -4.32 15.57 1.08
N VAL A 108 -4.86 14.98 2.15
CA VAL A 108 -5.56 15.75 3.19
C VAL A 108 -4.60 16.38 4.20
N THR A 109 -3.53 15.68 4.62
CA THR A 109 -2.68 16.14 5.73
C THR A 109 -1.46 16.93 5.30
N ARG A 110 -0.90 16.68 4.11
CA ARG A 110 0.31 17.32 3.59
C ARG A 110 0.04 18.33 2.49
N HIS A 111 -1.04 18.12 1.75
CA HIS A 111 -1.43 19.00 0.65
C HIS A 111 -2.70 19.80 0.95
N ASP A 112 -3.20 19.76 2.19
CA ASP A 112 -4.31 20.56 2.71
C ASP A 112 -5.62 20.46 1.91
N LEU A 113 -5.81 19.39 1.13
CA LEU A 113 -7.05 19.17 0.40
C LEU A 113 -8.15 18.67 1.32
N SER A 114 -9.33 19.24 1.19
CA SER A 114 -10.52 18.73 1.89
C SER A 114 -10.99 17.39 1.32
N VAL A 115 -11.67 16.60 2.14
CA VAL A 115 -12.34 15.35 1.69
C VAL A 115 -13.28 15.60 0.52
N ALA A 116 -13.89 16.79 0.44
CA ALA A 116 -14.80 17.16 -0.63
C ALA A 116 -14.05 17.34 -1.97
N GLU A 117 -12.93 18.09 -1.96
CA GLU A 117 -12.10 18.32 -3.14
C GLU A 117 -11.50 17.01 -3.67
N VAL A 118 -10.98 16.15 -2.79
CA VAL A 118 -10.46 14.84 -3.18
C VAL A 118 -11.57 13.98 -3.81
N ALA A 119 -12.76 13.95 -3.20
CA ALA A 119 -13.90 13.20 -3.71
C ALA A 119 -14.35 13.70 -5.09
N GLU A 120 -14.50 15.00 -5.26
CA GLU A 120 -14.87 15.64 -6.51
C GLU A 120 -13.87 15.34 -7.63
N THR A 121 -12.57 15.57 -7.34
CA THR A 121 -11.50 15.36 -8.32
C THR A 121 -11.39 13.90 -8.76
N LEU A 122 -11.60 12.95 -7.83
CA LEU A 122 -11.55 11.53 -8.15
C LEU A 122 -12.86 10.99 -8.75
N GLY A 123 -13.93 11.80 -8.81
CA GLY A 123 -15.27 11.35 -9.22
C GLY A 123 -15.85 10.30 -8.26
N ARG A 124 -15.58 10.42 -6.95
CA ARG A 124 -16.03 9.49 -5.91
C ARG A 124 -16.89 10.19 -4.86
N SER A 125 -17.61 9.42 -4.05
CA SER A 125 -18.36 9.98 -2.93
C SER A 125 -17.45 10.39 -1.77
N LYS A 126 -17.84 11.40 -0.99
CA LYS A 126 -17.15 11.77 0.27
C LYS A 126 -17.04 10.58 1.24
N ALA A 127 -18.08 9.73 1.30
CA ALA A 127 -18.06 8.52 2.10
C ALA A 127 -16.97 7.53 1.66
N TRP A 128 -16.71 7.42 0.33
CA TRP A 128 -15.65 6.58 -0.21
C TRP A 128 -14.26 7.06 0.23
N VAL A 129 -14.02 8.38 0.22
CA VAL A 129 -12.76 9.00 0.68
C VAL A 129 -12.60 8.83 2.19
N SER A 130 -13.63 9.17 2.98
CA SER A 130 -13.61 9.06 4.44
C SER A 130 -13.37 7.63 4.92
N MET A 131 -13.99 6.63 4.26
CA MET A 131 -13.79 5.22 4.59
C MET A 131 -12.32 4.80 4.40
N ARG A 132 -11.65 5.26 3.32
CA ARG A 132 -10.24 4.93 3.10
C ARG A 132 -9.34 5.59 4.13
N ARG A 133 -9.58 6.85 4.45
CA ARG A 133 -8.84 7.57 5.48
C ARG A 133 -8.94 6.86 6.84
N SER A 134 -10.15 6.44 7.24
CA SER A 134 -10.37 5.74 8.50
C SER A 134 -9.67 4.37 8.58
N LEU A 135 -9.29 3.76 7.45
CA LEU A 135 -8.57 2.48 7.46
C LEU A 135 -7.22 2.58 8.18
N LEU A 136 -6.50 3.68 7.97
CA LEU A 136 -5.20 3.90 8.63
C LEU A 136 -5.37 4.23 10.11
N GLU A 137 -6.42 4.98 10.47
CA GLU A 137 -6.72 5.33 11.86
C GLU A 137 -7.08 4.10 12.72
N GLU A 138 -7.54 3.01 12.08
CA GLU A 138 -7.89 1.76 12.77
C GLU A 138 -6.68 0.87 13.10
N MET A 139 -5.48 1.16 12.62
CA MET A 139 -4.26 0.37 12.86
C MET A 139 -3.16 1.20 13.51
N SER A 140 -2.26 0.54 14.24
CA SER A 140 -1.04 1.19 14.73
C SER A 140 0.00 1.29 13.62
N GLU A 141 0.98 2.18 13.81
CA GLU A 141 2.11 2.29 12.88
C GLU A 141 2.85 0.97 12.68
N ASP A 142 2.94 0.14 13.73
CA ASP A 142 3.63 -1.15 13.64
C ASP A 142 2.86 -2.15 12.76
N ILE A 143 1.53 -2.19 12.90
CA ILE A 143 0.69 -3.01 12.02
C ILE A 143 0.75 -2.50 10.58
N GLU A 144 0.73 -1.19 10.39
CA GLU A 144 0.89 -0.58 9.08
C GLU A 144 2.21 -0.99 8.43
N LYS A 145 3.35 -0.92 9.17
CA LYS A 145 4.66 -1.36 8.68
C LYS A 145 4.68 -2.83 8.28
N LEU A 146 4.05 -3.71 9.07
CA LEU A 146 3.95 -5.14 8.75
C LEU A 146 3.14 -5.41 7.48
N LEU A 147 2.03 -4.70 7.29
CA LEU A 147 1.18 -4.84 6.10
C LEU A 147 1.88 -4.30 4.85
N PHE A 148 2.41 -3.06 4.89
CA PHE A 148 3.10 -2.46 3.75
C PHE A 148 4.43 -3.15 3.44
N GLY A 149 5.12 -3.67 4.46
CA GLY A 149 6.33 -4.47 4.32
C GLY A 149 6.12 -5.87 3.76
N GLY A 150 4.86 -6.33 3.63
CA GLY A 150 4.54 -7.66 3.13
C GLY A 150 4.75 -8.78 4.17
N ALA A 151 4.98 -8.43 5.44
CA ALA A 151 5.16 -9.41 6.51
C ALA A 151 3.85 -10.08 6.95
N PHE A 152 2.71 -9.46 6.65
CA PHE A 152 1.38 -10.03 6.89
C PHE A 152 0.47 -9.79 5.67
N PRO A 153 -0.41 -10.78 5.31
CA PRO A 153 -1.27 -10.66 4.14
C PRO A 153 -2.33 -9.55 4.31
N VAL A 154 -2.25 -8.50 3.50
CA VAL A 154 -3.20 -7.37 3.53
C VAL A 154 -4.64 -7.83 3.34
N TYR A 155 -4.87 -8.80 2.44
CA TYR A 155 -6.20 -9.34 2.20
C TYR A 155 -6.79 -9.99 3.47
N ALA A 156 -6.00 -10.77 4.20
CA ALA A 156 -6.43 -11.38 5.46
C ALA A 156 -6.76 -10.31 6.52
N TYR A 157 -5.95 -9.25 6.64
CA TYR A 157 -6.27 -8.13 7.52
C TYR A 157 -7.61 -7.48 7.17
N MET A 158 -7.79 -7.11 5.89
CA MET A 158 -8.94 -6.35 5.44
C MET A 158 -10.26 -7.13 5.46
N TYR A 159 -10.22 -8.39 5.04
CA TYR A 159 -11.43 -9.17 4.76
C TYR A 159 -11.68 -10.31 5.74
N THR A 160 -10.70 -10.64 6.58
CA THR A 160 -10.83 -11.67 7.63
C THR A 160 -10.78 -11.04 9.02
N LEU A 161 -9.65 -10.47 9.43
CA LEU A 161 -9.48 -10.01 10.82
C LEU A 161 -10.31 -8.78 11.16
N ARG A 162 -10.38 -7.79 10.27
CA ARG A 162 -11.12 -6.55 10.52
C ARG A 162 -12.64 -6.78 10.68
N PRO A 163 -13.32 -7.53 9.79
CA PRO A 163 -14.73 -7.92 10.01
C PRO A 163 -14.89 -8.80 11.25
N PHE A 164 -14.01 -9.77 11.46
CA PHE A 164 -14.05 -10.68 12.62
C PHE A 164 -13.97 -9.91 13.94
N ARG A 165 -13.05 -8.94 14.05
CA ARG A 165 -12.94 -8.04 15.20
C ARG A 165 -14.26 -7.33 15.49
N ARG A 166 -14.90 -6.76 14.46
CA ARG A 166 -16.16 -6.00 14.61
C ARG A 166 -17.32 -6.89 15.07
N MET A 167 -17.45 -8.08 14.49
CA MET A 167 -18.52 -9.01 14.83
C MET A 167 -18.40 -9.60 16.24
N ASN A 168 -17.18 -9.79 16.73
CA ASN A 168 -16.92 -10.43 18.01
C ASN A 168 -16.46 -9.47 19.11
N ALA A 169 -16.50 -8.14 18.84
CA ALA A 169 -16.08 -7.08 19.76
C ALA A 169 -14.66 -7.27 20.34
N ILE A 170 -13.73 -7.80 19.52
CA ILE A 170 -12.35 -8.06 19.94
C ILE A 170 -11.59 -6.74 20.05
N PRO A 171 -10.88 -6.48 21.18
CA PRO A 171 -10.05 -5.30 21.33
C PRO A 171 -8.98 -5.18 20.23
N ARG A 172 -8.63 -3.93 19.87
CA ARG A 172 -7.65 -3.66 18.83
C ARG A 172 -6.28 -4.26 19.16
N ASP A 173 -5.83 -4.09 20.39
CA ASP A 173 -4.54 -4.58 20.87
C ASP A 173 -4.43 -6.12 20.81
N GLU A 174 -5.53 -6.83 20.97
CA GLU A 174 -5.56 -8.30 20.85
C GLU A 174 -5.37 -8.75 19.40
N ILE A 175 -5.98 -8.04 18.43
CA ILE A 175 -5.74 -8.27 17.00
C ILE A 175 -4.29 -7.94 16.63
N GLU A 176 -3.76 -6.83 17.13
CA GLU A 176 -2.39 -6.41 16.85
C GLU A 176 -1.37 -7.41 17.41
N ARG A 177 -1.57 -7.93 18.64
CA ARG A 177 -0.75 -9.01 19.22
C ARG A 177 -0.78 -10.27 18.36
N PHE A 178 -1.95 -10.68 17.88
CA PHE A 178 -2.07 -11.81 16.96
C PHE A 178 -1.25 -11.60 15.69
N ILE A 179 -1.41 -10.44 15.02
CA ILE A 179 -0.67 -10.12 13.79
C ILE A 179 0.83 -10.14 14.03
N GLN A 180 1.30 -9.50 15.12
CA GLN A 180 2.73 -9.47 15.48
C GLN A 180 3.30 -10.87 15.73
N ALA A 181 2.52 -11.75 16.37
CA ALA A 181 2.95 -13.13 16.67
C ALA A 181 3.14 -14.00 15.41
N VAL A 182 2.39 -13.72 14.34
CA VAL A 182 2.42 -14.53 13.11
C VAL A 182 3.05 -13.82 11.92
N ALA A 183 3.43 -12.56 12.05
CA ALA A 183 4.08 -11.80 10.99
C ALA A 183 5.40 -12.44 10.55
N GLY A 184 5.71 -12.37 9.26
CA GLY A 184 6.93 -12.93 8.67
C GLY A 184 6.88 -14.44 8.40
N GLN A 185 5.88 -15.16 8.87
CA GLN A 185 5.74 -16.62 8.68
C GLN A 185 5.22 -17.01 7.28
N ARG A 186 5.04 -16.05 6.37
CA ARG A 186 4.53 -16.26 4.99
C ARG A 186 3.19 -17.00 4.92
N LEU A 187 2.33 -16.76 5.90
CA LEU A 187 1.00 -17.37 5.96
C LEU A 187 0.15 -16.98 4.75
N SER A 188 -0.60 -17.92 4.22
CA SER A 188 -1.67 -17.65 3.27
C SER A 188 -2.89 -17.04 3.97
N VAL A 189 -3.81 -16.46 3.21
CA VAL A 189 -5.09 -15.97 3.76
C VAL A 189 -5.84 -17.08 4.48
N ARG A 190 -5.84 -18.30 3.92
CA ARG A 190 -6.51 -19.47 4.52
C ARG A 190 -5.87 -19.88 5.85
N ASP A 191 -4.53 -19.80 5.96
CA ASP A 191 -3.84 -20.09 7.22
C ASP A 191 -4.27 -19.09 8.30
N VAL A 192 -4.36 -17.80 7.96
CA VAL A 192 -4.84 -16.78 8.88
C VAL A 192 -6.29 -17.04 9.31
N GLU A 193 -7.19 -17.44 8.39
CA GLU A 193 -8.59 -17.78 8.70
C GLU A 193 -8.73 -18.98 9.65
N HIS A 194 -7.82 -19.93 9.60
CA HIS A 194 -7.79 -21.04 10.55
C HIS A 194 -7.21 -20.64 11.91
N LEU A 195 -6.14 -19.86 11.89
CA LEU A 195 -5.45 -19.44 13.11
C LEU A 195 -6.28 -18.43 13.92
N ASP A 196 -6.98 -17.51 13.29
CA ASP A 196 -7.78 -16.47 13.97
C ASP A 196 -8.90 -17.12 14.81
N ARG A 197 -9.61 -18.09 14.25
CA ARG A 197 -10.66 -18.83 14.96
C ARG A 197 -10.10 -19.60 16.16
N ALA A 198 -8.97 -20.27 15.98
CA ALA A 198 -8.34 -21.02 17.06
C ALA A 198 -7.84 -20.09 18.17
N TYR A 199 -7.23 -18.95 17.80
CA TYR A 199 -6.69 -17.98 18.73
C TYR A 199 -7.77 -17.22 19.49
N PHE A 200 -8.79 -16.67 18.79
CA PHE A 200 -9.79 -15.81 19.41
C PHE A 200 -11.01 -16.55 19.97
N LEU A 201 -11.38 -17.71 19.44
CA LEU A 201 -12.57 -18.47 19.84
C LEU A 201 -12.23 -19.82 20.46
N GLY A 202 -10.96 -20.19 20.54
CA GLY A 202 -10.54 -21.45 21.14
C GLY A 202 -10.77 -21.50 22.66
N PRO A 203 -10.73 -22.70 23.27
CA PRO A 203 -11.01 -22.91 24.71
C PRO A 203 -10.15 -22.03 25.63
N ALA A 204 -8.88 -21.80 25.26
CA ALA A 204 -7.97 -20.94 26.02
C ALA A 204 -8.39 -19.48 26.03
N ALA A 205 -8.85 -18.94 24.87
CA ALA A 205 -9.35 -17.57 24.77
C ALA A 205 -10.67 -17.39 25.53
N ALA A 206 -11.56 -18.40 25.52
CA ALA A 206 -12.80 -18.37 26.27
C ALA A 206 -12.56 -18.39 27.79
N ALA A 207 -11.51 -19.05 28.28
CA ALA A 207 -11.11 -19.03 29.69
C ALA A 207 -10.55 -17.65 30.10
N ALA A 208 -9.68 -17.04 29.28
CA ALA A 208 -9.08 -15.75 29.57
C ALA A 208 -10.08 -14.57 29.63
N ARG A 209 -11.20 -14.64 28.89
CA ARG A 209 -12.25 -13.61 28.88
C ARG A 209 -13.25 -13.70 30.04
N ARG A 210 -13.20 -14.78 30.83
CA ARG A 210 -14.07 -14.98 32.00
C ARG A 210 -13.41 -14.57 33.32
N MET A 211 -12.15 -14.20 33.32
CA MET A 211 -11.38 -13.61 34.43
C MET A 211 -11.35 -12.10 34.34
#